data_40db2a751052e5efbac6cb4b717d8e3c
#
_entry.id   40db2a751052e5efbac6cb4b717d8e3c
#
_cell.length_a   1.000
_cell.length_b   1.000
_cell.length_c   1.000
_cell.angle_alpha   90.00
_cell.angle_beta   90.00
_cell.angle_gamma   90.00
#
_symmetry.space_group_name_H-M   'P 1'
#
loop_
_entity.id
_entity.type
_entity.pdbx_description
1 polymer ?
#
loop_
_entity_poly.entity_id
_entity_poly.type
_entity_poly.pdbx_seq_one_letter_code
_entity_poly.pdbx_strand_id
1 'polypeptide(L)'
;MVFVNLQLKIKKGLESEFIDELNVLLKETRSYEGCHAVYFIQNQDDASNIEFCSKWDSKQHYEKYLQWRIESGVLEETANKYGDGEPVWRYFDLVSEF
;
A
#
# COMPACT_ATOMS: atom_id res chain seq x y z
N MET A 1 16.62 -7.65 -0.18
CA MET A 1 15.24 -7.25 -0.44
C MET A 1 14.72 -6.33 0.64
N VAL A 2 13.84 -5.43 0.27
CA VAL A 2 13.16 -4.53 1.20
C VAL A 2 11.69 -4.95 1.35
N PHE A 3 11.19 -4.80 2.56
CA PHE A 3 9.79 -5.00 2.89
C PHE A 3 9.21 -3.63 3.23
N VAL A 4 8.16 -3.21 2.53
CA VAL A 4 7.54 -1.89 2.74
C VAL A 4 6.19 -2.08 3.41
N ASN A 5 5.97 -1.34 4.49
CA ASN A 5 4.69 -1.31 5.18
C ASN A 5 4.10 0.09 5.07
N LEU A 6 2.92 0.18 4.48
CA LEU A 6 2.17 1.42 4.39
C LEU A 6 0.92 1.30 5.26
N GLN A 7 0.85 2.09 6.32
CA GLN A 7 -0.26 2.10 7.25
C GLN A 7 -1.22 3.22 6.90
N LEU A 8 -2.50 2.88 6.77
CA LEU A 8 -3.55 3.83 6.44
C LEU A 8 -4.67 3.80 7.48
N LYS A 9 -5.31 4.93 7.63
CA LYS A 9 -6.57 5.02 8.33
C LYS A 9 -7.63 5.46 7.32
N ILE A 10 -8.70 4.71 7.22
CA ILE A 10 -9.75 4.93 6.24
C ILE A 10 -10.98 5.54 6.92
N LYS A 11 -11.66 6.45 6.26
CA LYS A 11 -12.88 7.08 6.75
C LYS A 11 -13.92 6.02 7.08
N LYS A 12 -14.55 6.14 8.24
CA LYS A 12 -15.57 5.19 8.70
C LYS A 12 -16.71 5.10 7.68
N GLY A 13 -17.08 3.87 7.35
CA GLY A 13 -18.13 3.59 6.39
C GLY A 13 -17.65 3.42 4.96
N LEU A 14 -16.39 3.76 4.67
CA LEU A 14 -15.81 3.65 3.33
C LEU A 14 -14.83 2.48 3.18
N GLU A 15 -14.65 1.68 4.23
CA GLU A 15 -13.68 0.59 4.26
C GLU A 15 -13.92 -0.43 3.14
N SER A 16 -15.15 -0.88 2.97
CA SER A 16 -15.48 -1.89 1.95
C SER A 16 -15.27 -1.35 0.53
N GLU A 17 -15.68 -0.12 0.28
CA GLU A 17 -15.48 0.52 -1.02
C GLU A 17 -14.00 0.67 -1.34
N PHE A 18 -13.21 1.09 -0.35
CA PHE A 18 -11.76 1.20 -0.48
C PHE A 18 -11.12 -0.14 -0.83
N ILE A 19 -11.50 -1.20 -0.11
CA ILE A 19 -10.97 -2.55 -0.35
C ILE A 19 -11.28 -3.01 -1.77
N ASP A 20 -12.51 -2.82 -2.23
CA ASP A 20 -12.91 -3.22 -3.58
C ASP A 20 -12.11 -2.49 -4.65
N GLU A 21 -11.93 -1.18 -4.49
CA GLU A 21 -11.17 -0.38 -5.44
C GLU A 21 -9.69 -0.76 -5.46
N LEU A 22 -9.09 -0.92 -4.28
CA LEU A 22 -7.68 -1.26 -4.17
C LEU A 22 -7.37 -2.68 -4.62
N ASN A 23 -8.29 -3.62 -4.47
CA ASN A 23 -8.12 -4.96 -5.00
C ASN A 23 -7.91 -4.96 -6.53
N VAL A 24 -8.44 -3.97 -7.22
CA VAL A 24 -8.20 -3.79 -8.66
C VAL A 24 -6.85 -3.13 -8.90
N LEU A 25 -6.57 -2.03 -8.20
CA LEU A 25 -5.33 -1.26 -8.38
C LEU A 25 -4.08 -2.05 -8.01
N LEU A 26 -4.14 -2.89 -7.00
CA LEU A 26 -2.97 -3.64 -6.51
C LEU A 26 -2.49 -4.72 -7.48
N LYS A 27 -3.27 -5.08 -8.47
CA LYS A 27 -2.81 -5.96 -9.55
C LYS A 27 -1.69 -5.30 -10.35
N GLU A 28 -1.79 -4.00 -10.60
CA GLU A 28 -0.74 -3.24 -11.26
C GLU A 28 0.50 -3.11 -10.37
N THR A 29 0.30 -2.89 -9.07
CA THR A 29 1.39 -2.85 -8.10
C THR A 29 2.19 -4.15 -8.13
N ARG A 30 1.48 -5.29 -8.07
CA ARG A 30 2.13 -6.60 -8.05
C ARG A 30 2.94 -6.86 -9.32
N SER A 31 2.49 -6.39 -10.46
CA SER A 31 3.17 -6.58 -11.74
C SER A 31 4.25 -5.53 -12.04
N TYR A 32 4.42 -4.54 -11.18
CA TYR A 32 5.43 -3.51 -11.38
C TYR A 32 6.84 -4.08 -11.18
N GLU A 33 7.82 -3.57 -11.94
CA GLU A 33 9.19 -4.04 -11.90
C GLU A 33 9.76 -3.98 -10.48
N GLY A 34 10.30 -5.09 -10.03
CA GLY A 34 10.91 -5.20 -8.70
C GLY A 34 9.96 -5.64 -7.60
N CYS A 35 8.66 -5.73 -7.86
CA CYS A 35 7.69 -6.18 -6.87
C CYS A 35 7.55 -7.70 -6.85
N HIS A 36 7.69 -8.31 -5.67
CA HIS A 36 7.61 -9.76 -5.50
C HIS A 36 6.36 -10.23 -4.77
N ALA A 37 5.81 -9.40 -3.91
CA ALA A 37 4.60 -9.74 -3.16
C ALA A 37 3.90 -8.47 -2.68
N VAL A 38 2.58 -8.52 -2.60
CA VAL A 38 1.76 -7.46 -1.99
C VAL A 38 0.71 -8.14 -1.12
N TYR A 39 0.67 -7.74 0.15
CA TYR A 39 -0.34 -8.19 1.10
C TYR A 39 -1.18 -6.98 1.50
N PHE A 40 -2.47 -7.12 1.32
CA PHE A 40 -3.45 -6.09 1.65
C PHE A 40 -4.22 -6.60 2.86
N ILE A 41 -4.01 -5.97 4.01
CA ILE A 41 -4.48 -6.49 5.30
C ILE A 41 -5.33 -5.46 6.04
N GLN A 42 -6.28 -5.96 6.81
CA GLN A 42 -7.17 -5.15 7.62
C GLN A 42 -7.08 -5.59 9.07
N ASN A 43 -6.97 -4.63 9.98
CA ASN A 43 -6.90 -4.89 11.41
C ASN A 43 -8.23 -5.48 11.88
N GLN A 44 -8.19 -6.63 12.57
CA GLN A 44 -9.38 -7.29 13.07
C GLN A 44 -10.10 -6.49 14.16
N ASP A 45 -9.35 -5.70 14.93
CA ASP A 45 -9.90 -4.93 16.04
C ASP A 45 -10.29 -3.50 15.64
N ASP A 46 -9.81 -3.03 14.49
CA ASP A 46 -10.09 -1.69 13.98
C ASP A 46 -10.17 -1.74 12.45
N ALA A 47 -11.37 -1.83 11.95
CA ALA A 47 -11.63 -1.96 10.51
C ALA A 47 -11.12 -0.75 9.69
N SER A 48 -10.94 0.40 10.32
CA SER A 48 -10.43 1.61 9.65
C SER A 48 -8.91 1.56 9.43
N ASN A 49 -8.19 0.70 10.16
CA ASN A 49 -6.75 0.50 10.00
C ASN A 49 -6.51 -0.56 8.93
N ILE A 50 -6.08 -0.13 7.77
CA ILE A 50 -5.79 -1.00 6.63
C ILE A 50 -4.36 -0.74 6.19
N GLU A 51 -3.61 -1.81 5.90
CA GLU A 51 -2.20 -1.71 5.61
C GLU A 51 -1.83 -2.48 4.35
N PHE A 52 -0.80 -1.99 3.67
CA PHE A 52 -0.16 -2.71 2.59
C PHE A 52 1.20 -3.16 3.06
N CYS A 53 1.50 -4.44 2.89
CA CYS A 53 2.84 -4.98 3.12
C CYS A 53 3.33 -5.51 1.78
N SER A 54 4.47 -5.03 1.31
CA SER A 54 4.99 -5.42 0.00
C SER A 54 6.47 -5.71 0.04
N LYS A 55 6.90 -6.62 -0.83
CA LYS A 55 8.28 -7.07 -0.92
C LYS A 55 8.85 -6.65 -2.27
N TRP A 56 10.02 -5.99 -2.25
CA TRP A 56 10.64 -5.39 -3.43
C TRP A 56 12.13 -5.73 -3.50
N ASP A 57 12.70 -5.70 -4.70
CA ASP A 57 14.12 -5.93 -4.91
C ASP A 57 14.98 -4.95 -4.10
N SER A 58 14.56 -3.69 -4.04
CA SER A 58 15.26 -2.62 -3.31
C SER A 58 14.30 -1.48 -3.00
N LYS A 59 14.75 -0.59 -2.11
CA LYS A 59 14.01 0.64 -1.81
C LYS A 59 13.84 1.51 -3.06
N GLN A 60 14.87 1.55 -3.92
CA GLN A 60 14.83 2.32 -5.16
C GLN A 60 13.74 1.82 -6.11
N HIS A 61 13.53 0.52 -6.19
CA HIS A 61 12.46 -0.05 -7.00
C HIS A 61 11.09 0.39 -6.50
N TYR A 62 10.89 0.38 -5.18
CA TYR A 62 9.65 0.85 -4.60
C TYR A 62 9.45 2.35 -4.81
N GLU A 63 10.48 3.14 -4.63
CA GLU A 63 10.41 4.59 -4.82
C GLU A 63 10.07 4.96 -6.27
N LYS A 64 10.60 4.22 -7.24
CA LYS A 64 10.26 4.39 -8.64
C LYS A 64 8.78 4.10 -8.89
N TYR A 65 8.27 3.02 -8.33
CA TYR A 65 6.85 2.68 -8.37
C TYR A 65 6.00 3.79 -7.74
N LEU A 66 6.38 4.23 -6.54
CA LEU A 66 5.66 5.26 -5.80
C LEU A 66 5.61 6.56 -6.59
N GLN A 67 6.71 6.95 -7.22
CA GLN A 67 6.78 8.14 -8.06
C GLN A 67 5.81 8.04 -9.23
N TRP A 68 5.72 6.87 -9.86
CA TRP A 68 4.75 6.64 -10.92
C TRP A 68 3.31 6.82 -10.44
N ARG A 69 2.99 6.29 -9.27
CA ARG A 69 1.66 6.47 -8.67
C ARG A 69 1.37 7.94 -8.35
N ILE A 70 2.35 8.66 -7.84
CA ILE A 70 2.22 10.09 -7.53
C ILE A 70 1.93 10.87 -8.83
N GLU A 71 2.71 10.63 -9.86
CA GLU A 71 2.56 11.33 -11.14
C GLU A 71 1.23 11.02 -11.82
N SER A 72 0.69 9.83 -11.62
CA SER A 72 -0.62 9.44 -12.19
C SER A 72 -1.79 10.10 -11.47
N GLY A 73 -1.58 10.70 -10.29
CA GLY A 73 -2.62 11.31 -9.47
C GLY A 73 -3.41 10.33 -8.63
N VAL A 74 -3.16 9.03 -8.77
CA VAL A 74 -3.92 7.97 -8.08
C VAL A 74 -3.79 8.08 -6.56
N LEU A 75 -2.58 8.35 -6.04
CA LEU A 75 -2.36 8.46 -4.60
C LEU A 75 -3.14 9.61 -3.99
N GLU A 76 -3.06 10.79 -4.60
CA GLU A 76 -3.76 11.97 -4.11
C GLU A 76 -5.28 11.78 -4.17
N GLU A 77 -5.79 11.26 -5.28
CA GLU A 77 -7.21 10.99 -5.44
C GLU A 77 -7.73 10.02 -4.39
N THR A 78 -7.01 8.91 -4.20
CA THR A 78 -7.37 7.88 -3.22
C THR A 78 -7.31 8.42 -1.79
N ALA A 79 -6.26 9.17 -1.46
CA ALA A 79 -6.11 9.79 -0.14
C ALA A 79 -7.24 10.77 0.17
N ASN A 80 -7.62 11.60 -0.80
CA ASN A 80 -8.70 12.56 -0.62
C ASN A 80 -10.05 11.87 -0.45
N LYS A 81 -10.28 10.80 -1.18
CA LYS A 81 -11.56 10.09 -1.14
C LYS A 81 -11.74 9.25 0.13
N TYR A 82 -10.70 8.54 0.54
CA TYR A 82 -10.79 7.51 1.58
C TYR A 82 -9.99 7.79 2.84
N GLY A 83 -8.94 8.59 2.76
CA GLY A 83 -8.00 8.76 3.86
C GLY A 83 -8.54 9.59 5.02
N ASP A 84 -8.27 9.14 6.24
CA ASP A 84 -8.58 9.83 7.48
C ASP A 84 -7.29 10.00 8.27
N GLY A 85 -6.47 10.97 7.86
CA GLY A 85 -5.18 11.26 8.46
C GLY A 85 -4.01 10.92 7.54
N GLU A 86 -2.81 11.14 8.05
CA GLU A 86 -1.58 10.94 7.27
C GLU A 86 -1.20 9.47 7.18
N PRO A 87 -0.83 8.98 5.99
CA PRO A 87 -0.29 7.63 5.86
C PRO A 87 1.09 7.54 6.50
N VAL A 88 1.46 6.35 6.97
CA VAL A 88 2.77 6.10 7.58
C VAL A 88 3.49 5.03 6.77
N TRP A 89 4.64 5.39 6.19
CA TRP A 89 5.51 4.46 5.47
C TRP A 89 6.62 3.97 6.38
N ARG A 90 6.83 2.66 6.42
CA ARG A 90 7.96 2.04 7.14
C ARG A 90 8.68 1.11 6.18
N TYR A 91 10.02 1.16 6.23
CA TYR A 91 10.88 0.34 5.38
C TYR A 91 11.69 -0.62 6.25
N PHE A 92 11.71 -1.88 5.85
CA PHE A 92 12.40 -2.94 6.58
C PHE A 92 13.30 -3.73 5.65
N ASP A 93 14.49 -4.10 6.14
CA ASP A 93 15.28 -5.11 5.46
C ASP A 93 14.66 -6.47 5.72
N LEU A 94 14.46 -7.27 4.69
CA LEU A 94 14.02 -8.65 4.87
C LEU A 94 15.21 -9.48 5.36
N VAL A 95 15.18 -9.86 6.62
CA VAL A 95 16.28 -10.61 7.24
C VAL A 95 16.20 -12.10 6.88
N SER A 96 15.00 -12.67 7.00
CA SER A 96 14.78 -14.10 6.72
C SER A 96 13.34 -14.33 6.28
N GLU A 97 13.20 -15.34 5.44
CA GLU A 97 11.86 -15.77 5.00
C GLU A 97 11.84 -17.29 5.10
N PHE A 98 10.88 -17.81 5.84
CA PHE A 98 10.76 -19.24 6.11
C PHE A 98 9.66 -19.88 5.28
#